data_c90baccd7a963457f87a49cda4dd83f1
#
_entry.id   c90baccd7a963457f87a49cda4dd83f1
#
_cell.length_a   1.000
_cell.length_b   1.000
_cell.length_c   1.000
_cell.angle_alpha   90.00
_cell.angle_beta   90.00
_cell.angle_gamma   90.00
#
_symmetry.space_group_name_H-M   'P 1'
#
loop_
_entity.id
_entity.type
_entity.pdbx_description
1 polymer ?
#
loop_
_entity_poly.entity_id
_entity_poly.type
_entity_poly.pdbx_seq_one_letter_code
_entity_poly.pdbx_strand_id
1 'polypeptide(L)'
;MQRRTWRRVAILAGVLAVMGLSRQGFAQEQEVAATGKPLYEDNCMVCHGHKGKGDGPMVTFGLLAVPAPDLTLLSQKNNGEFPFWKMYRVIDGREKVKGHGSEEMPLWGDEFRLEAGSATMAQAEVRGKILSLVYYLQSIQEK
;
A
#
# COMPACT_ATOMS: atom_id res chain seq x y z
N MET A 1 29.95 -24.64 38.12
CA MET A 1 30.14 -23.45 37.25
C MET A 1 29.61 -23.61 35.83
N GLN A 2 29.57 -24.82 35.25
CA GLN A 2 29.24 -25.11 33.85
C GLN A 2 27.77 -24.85 33.47
N ARG A 3 26.77 -25.03 34.37
CA ARG A 3 25.34 -24.84 34.08
C ARG A 3 24.94 -23.36 33.81
N ARG A 4 25.68 -22.39 34.36
CA ARG A 4 25.38 -20.93 34.17
C ARG A 4 25.82 -20.44 32.78
N THR A 5 26.87 -21.00 32.21
CA THR A 5 27.37 -20.64 30.87
C THR A 5 26.44 -21.11 29.76
N TRP A 6 25.91 -22.33 29.86
CA TRP A 6 24.95 -22.89 28.90
C TRP A 6 23.64 -22.10 28.83
N ARG A 7 23.11 -21.64 29.98
CA ARG A 7 21.89 -20.82 30.03
C ARG A 7 22.09 -19.45 29.37
N ARG A 8 23.26 -18.85 29.50
CA ARG A 8 23.56 -17.55 28.85
C ARG A 8 23.75 -17.69 27.35
N VAL A 9 24.36 -18.74 26.89
CA VAL A 9 24.51 -19.03 25.45
C VAL A 9 23.14 -19.33 24.80
N ALA A 10 22.28 -20.09 25.44
CA ALA A 10 20.94 -20.37 24.93
C ALA A 10 20.06 -19.10 24.84
N ILE A 11 20.17 -18.18 25.81
CA ILE A 11 19.42 -16.92 25.79
C ILE A 11 19.92 -16.00 24.66
N LEU A 12 21.24 -15.91 24.46
CA LEU A 12 21.83 -15.12 23.37
C LEU A 12 21.46 -15.67 21.99
N ALA A 13 21.48 -16.98 21.81
CA ALA A 13 21.05 -17.61 20.56
C ALA A 13 19.57 -17.38 20.27
N GLY A 14 18.69 -17.43 21.29
CA GLY A 14 17.28 -17.12 21.16
C GLY A 14 17.00 -15.67 20.76
N VAL A 15 17.71 -14.70 21.35
CA VAL A 15 17.56 -13.27 21.02
C VAL A 15 18.02 -12.98 19.58
N LEU A 16 19.12 -13.58 19.13
CA LEU A 16 19.60 -13.42 17.75
C LEU A 16 18.63 -14.02 16.72
N ALA A 17 18.00 -15.16 17.03
CA ALA A 17 17.00 -15.78 16.15
C ALA A 17 15.74 -14.91 15.99
N VAL A 18 15.24 -14.31 17.08
CA VAL A 18 14.08 -13.42 17.04
C VAL A 18 14.36 -12.14 16.25
N MET A 19 15.56 -11.56 16.38
CA MET A 19 15.95 -10.38 15.59
C MET A 19 16.12 -10.69 14.09
N GLY A 20 16.48 -11.92 13.72
CA GLY A 20 16.57 -12.34 12.32
C GLY A 20 15.21 -12.43 11.63
N LEU A 21 14.20 -12.96 12.32
CA LEU A 21 12.83 -13.11 11.79
C LEU A 21 12.15 -11.75 11.52
N SER A 22 12.38 -10.76 12.37
CA SER A 22 11.81 -9.41 12.19
C SER A 22 12.33 -8.72 10.92
N ARG A 23 13.61 -8.90 10.57
CA ARG A 23 14.20 -8.28 9.36
C ARG A 23 13.66 -8.87 8.07
N GLN A 24 13.28 -10.14 8.04
CA GLN A 24 12.72 -10.79 6.86
C GLN A 24 11.33 -10.26 6.52
N GLY A 25 10.49 -9.97 7.52
CA GLY A 25 9.17 -9.37 7.31
C GLY A 25 9.24 -8.00 6.63
N PHE A 26 10.09 -7.11 7.13
CA PHE A 26 10.27 -5.78 6.52
C PHE A 26 10.84 -5.82 5.10
N ALA A 27 11.76 -6.75 4.80
CA ALA A 27 12.30 -6.89 3.45
C ALA A 27 11.21 -7.32 2.46
N GLN A 28 10.33 -8.23 2.85
CA GLN A 28 9.22 -8.70 2.02
C GLN A 28 8.18 -7.60 1.76
N GLU A 29 7.85 -6.80 2.76
CA GLU A 29 6.94 -5.65 2.58
C GLU A 29 7.51 -4.62 1.59
N GLN A 30 8.81 -4.34 1.67
CA GLN A 30 9.50 -3.45 0.75
C GLN A 30 9.53 -3.97 -0.69
N GLU A 31 9.69 -5.28 -0.88
CA GLU A 31 9.64 -5.91 -2.19
C GLU A 31 8.23 -5.79 -2.81
N VAL A 32 7.19 -6.06 -2.01
CA VAL A 32 5.81 -5.89 -2.46
C VAL A 32 5.50 -4.42 -2.77
N ALA A 33 5.96 -3.48 -1.95
CA ALA A 33 5.81 -2.04 -2.21
C ALA A 33 6.52 -1.61 -3.50
N ALA A 34 7.69 -2.19 -3.80
CA ALA A 34 8.42 -1.90 -5.03
C ALA A 34 7.63 -2.32 -6.29
N THR A 35 6.84 -3.40 -6.22
CA THR A 35 5.94 -3.79 -7.32
C THR A 35 4.71 -2.88 -7.42
N GLY A 36 4.31 -2.23 -6.33
CA GLY A 36 3.19 -1.27 -6.31
C GLY A 36 3.54 0.09 -6.93
N LYS A 37 4.81 0.48 -6.92
CA LYS A 37 5.24 1.77 -7.45
C LYS A 37 4.90 1.96 -8.93
N PRO A 38 5.27 1.08 -9.87
CA PRO A 38 4.87 1.23 -11.28
C PRO A 38 3.35 1.23 -11.46
N LEU A 39 2.60 0.40 -10.73
CA LEU A 39 1.14 0.43 -10.76
C LEU A 39 0.58 1.79 -10.34
N TYR A 40 1.19 2.43 -9.35
CA TYR A 40 0.82 3.77 -8.92
C TYR A 40 1.14 4.82 -9.99
N GLU A 41 2.32 4.75 -10.60
CA GLU A 41 2.75 5.67 -11.64
C GLU A 41 1.84 5.58 -12.87
N ASP A 42 1.43 4.38 -13.27
CA ASP A 42 0.56 4.17 -14.43
C ASP A 42 -0.89 4.60 -14.19
N ASN A 43 -1.42 4.43 -12.97
CA ASN A 43 -2.85 4.51 -12.73
C ASN A 43 -3.27 5.66 -11.79
N CYS A 44 -2.40 6.12 -10.90
CA CYS A 44 -2.78 7.03 -9.81
C CYS A 44 -2.12 8.42 -9.93
N MET A 45 -0.92 8.47 -10.50
CA MET A 45 -0.07 9.66 -10.54
C MET A 45 -0.74 10.85 -11.25
N VAL A 46 -1.57 10.59 -12.25
CA VAL A 46 -2.24 11.63 -13.03
C VAL A 46 -3.14 12.54 -12.17
N CYS A 47 -3.71 11.99 -11.09
CA CYS A 47 -4.53 12.72 -10.14
C CYS A 47 -3.76 13.00 -8.83
N HIS A 48 -3.10 11.98 -8.26
CA HIS A 48 -2.48 12.08 -6.93
C HIS A 48 -1.06 12.64 -6.94
N GLY A 49 -0.46 12.88 -8.11
CA GLY A 49 0.89 13.39 -8.25
C GLY A 49 1.98 12.32 -8.08
N HIS A 50 3.17 12.61 -8.57
CA HIS A 50 4.29 11.65 -8.58
C HIS A 50 4.72 11.19 -7.17
N LYS A 51 4.54 12.04 -6.17
CA LYS A 51 4.87 11.76 -4.76
C LYS A 51 3.65 11.49 -3.88
N GLY A 52 2.46 11.39 -4.46
CA GLY A 52 1.22 11.17 -3.71
C GLY A 52 0.67 12.40 -2.98
N LYS A 53 1.12 13.61 -3.34
CA LYS A 53 0.75 14.87 -2.67
C LYS A 53 -0.60 15.45 -3.07
N GLY A 54 -1.32 14.80 -3.99
CA GLY A 54 -2.57 15.34 -4.54
C GLY A 54 -2.34 16.48 -5.54
N ASP A 55 -1.15 16.58 -6.10
CA ASP A 55 -0.68 17.63 -7.01
C ASP A 55 -0.52 17.13 -8.45
N GLY A 56 -1.25 16.12 -8.83
CA GLY A 56 -1.21 15.56 -10.19
C GLY A 56 -1.75 16.54 -11.25
N PRO A 57 -1.42 16.28 -12.54
CA PRO A 57 -1.86 17.15 -13.64
C PRO A 57 -3.37 17.40 -13.66
N MET A 58 -4.22 16.42 -13.38
CA MET A 58 -5.67 16.60 -13.35
C MET A 58 -6.12 17.63 -12.30
N VAL A 59 -5.41 17.67 -11.15
CA VAL A 59 -5.67 18.68 -10.09
C VAL A 59 -5.12 20.05 -10.49
N THR A 60 -3.88 20.09 -10.97
CA THR A 60 -3.21 21.36 -11.31
C THR A 60 -3.86 22.10 -12.47
N PHE A 61 -4.47 21.38 -13.39
CA PHE A 61 -5.25 21.96 -14.49
C PHE A 61 -6.72 22.22 -14.14
N GLY A 62 -7.16 21.93 -12.91
CA GLY A 62 -8.54 22.15 -12.46
C GLY A 62 -9.56 21.24 -13.16
N LEU A 63 -9.15 20.05 -13.58
CA LEU A 63 -10.00 19.11 -14.32
C LEU A 63 -10.83 18.18 -13.42
N LEU A 64 -10.65 18.26 -12.10
CA LEU A 64 -11.41 17.48 -11.12
C LEU A 64 -12.37 18.38 -10.34
N ALA A 65 -13.62 17.99 -10.20
CA ALA A 65 -14.59 18.68 -9.33
C ALA A 65 -14.23 18.54 -7.84
N VAL A 66 -13.58 17.44 -7.46
CA VAL A 66 -13.04 17.21 -6.12
C VAL A 66 -11.53 16.99 -6.23
N PRO A 67 -10.70 17.87 -5.64
CA PRO A 67 -9.25 17.70 -5.68
C PRO A 67 -8.83 16.36 -5.08
N ALA A 68 -7.85 15.68 -5.72
CA ALA A 68 -7.28 14.45 -5.20
C ALA A 68 -6.58 14.73 -3.85
N PRO A 69 -6.81 13.90 -2.83
CA PRO A 69 -6.18 14.11 -1.52
C PRO A 69 -4.69 13.80 -1.54
N ASP A 70 -3.95 14.44 -0.62
CA ASP A 70 -2.59 14.03 -0.27
C ASP A 70 -2.61 12.66 0.41
N LEU A 71 -2.04 11.66 -0.28
CA LEU A 71 -1.98 10.27 0.16
C LEU A 71 -0.81 10.00 1.12
N THR A 72 0.14 10.93 1.27
CA THR A 72 1.26 10.77 2.19
C THR A 72 0.89 11.03 3.65
N LEU A 73 -0.29 11.61 3.89
CA LEU A 73 -0.80 11.99 5.22
C LEU A 73 -1.87 11.02 5.76
N LEU A 74 -2.05 9.84 5.15
CA LEU A 74 -3.09 8.90 5.58
C LEU A 74 -2.88 8.39 7.00
N SER A 75 -1.63 8.10 7.38
CA SER A 75 -1.29 7.72 8.75
C SER A 75 -1.56 8.84 9.76
N GLN A 76 -1.13 10.05 9.45
CA GLN A 76 -1.36 11.21 10.34
C GLN A 76 -2.85 11.47 10.56
N LYS A 77 -3.67 11.39 9.50
CA LYS A 77 -5.13 11.55 9.54
C LYS A 77 -5.85 10.40 10.26
N ASN A 78 -5.14 9.31 10.55
CA ASN A 78 -5.65 8.12 11.21
C ASN A 78 -4.88 7.80 12.51
N ASN A 79 -4.62 8.84 13.33
CA ASN A 79 -3.98 8.72 14.65
C ASN A 79 -2.58 8.07 14.63
N GLY A 80 -1.83 8.24 13.54
CA GLY A 80 -0.46 7.70 13.38
C GLY A 80 -0.41 6.28 12.82
N GLU A 81 -1.55 5.62 12.60
CA GLU A 81 -1.62 4.28 12.05
C GLU A 81 -2.06 4.31 10.58
N PHE A 82 -1.34 3.63 9.70
CA PHE A 82 -1.72 3.52 8.29
C PHE A 82 -3.00 2.68 8.14
N PRO A 83 -4.09 3.21 7.55
CA PRO A 83 -5.37 2.52 7.48
C PRO A 83 -5.41 1.47 6.35
N PHE A 84 -4.54 0.44 6.43
CA PHE A 84 -4.23 -0.53 5.39
C PHE A 84 -5.48 -1.15 4.72
N TRP A 85 -6.35 -1.77 5.52
CA TRP A 85 -7.54 -2.44 4.99
C TRP A 85 -8.61 -1.49 4.46
N LYS A 86 -8.65 -0.27 4.99
CA LYS A 86 -9.51 0.78 4.43
C LYS A 86 -9.02 1.17 3.05
N MET A 87 -7.72 1.42 2.88
CA MET A 87 -7.15 1.75 1.57
C MET A 87 -7.34 0.62 0.57
N TYR A 88 -7.18 -0.64 0.99
CA TYR A 88 -7.48 -1.79 0.16
C TYR A 88 -8.92 -1.73 -0.37
N ARG A 89 -9.92 -1.53 0.51
CA ARG A 89 -11.35 -1.48 0.13
C ARG A 89 -11.69 -0.28 -0.75
N VAL A 90 -11.06 0.86 -0.50
CA VAL A 90 -11.21 2.08 -1.33
C VAL A 90 -10.72 1.83 -2.74
N ILE A 91 -9.51 1.28 -2.92
CA ILE A 91 -8.94 0.98 -4.24
C ILE A 91 -9.75 -0.12 -4.95
N ASP A 92 -10.17 -1.15 -4.23
CA ASP A 92 -11.00 -2.24 -4.78
C ASP A 92 -12.46 -1.81 -5.11
N GLY A 93 -12.86 -0.60 -4.69
CA GLY A 93 -14.20 -0.07 -4.94
C GLY A 93 -15.29 -0.53 -3.97
N ARG A 94 -14.95 -1.25 -2.92
CA ARG A 94 -15.90 -1.73 -1.89
C ARG A 94 -16.22 -0.69 -0.81
N GLU A 95 -15.43 0.36 -0.70
CA GLU A 95 -15.65 1.46 0.23
C GLU A 95 -15.78 2.77 -0.55
N LYS A 96 -16.96 3.38 -0.46
CA LYS A 96 -17.24 4.63 -1.15
C LYS A 96 -16.62 5.79 -0.40
N VAL A 97 -15.79 6.56 -1.07
CA VAL A 97 -15.27 7.85 -0.62
C VAL A 97 -15.56 8.90 -1.69
N LYS A 98 -15.64 10.17 -1.31
CA LYS A 98 -15.81 11.26 -2.28
C LYS A 98 -14.66 11.24 -3.28
N GLY A 99 -14.97 11.24 -4.58
CA GLY A 99 -13.98 11.16 -5.66
C GLY A 99 -13.58 9.73 -6.09
N HIS A 100 -13.90 8.69 -5.31
CA HIS A 100 -13.70 7.30 -5.71
C HIS A 100 -15.03 6.66 -6.08
N GLY A 101 -15.11 6.08 -7.29
CA GLY A 101 -16.34 5.47 -7.79
C GLY A 101 -17.42 6.49 -8.19
N SER A 102 -17.09 7.77 -8.25
CA SER A 102 -17.77 8.78 -9.06
C SER A 102 -17.09 8.81 -10.45
N GLU A 103 -17.65 9.53 -11.39
CA GLU A 103 -17.12 9.64 -12.78
C GLU A 103 -15.68 10.10 -12.88
N GLU A 104 -15.06 10.59 -11.79
CA GLU A 104 -13.73 11.19 -11.78
C GLU A 104 -12.59 10.24 -11.42
N MET A 105 -12.85 9.19 -10.64
CA MET A 105 -11.84 8.18 -10.30
C MET A 105 -12.37 6.78 -10.58
N PRO A 106 -11.67 5.96 -11.38
CA PRO A 106 -12.05 4.58 -11.67
C PRO A 106 -12.10 3.72 -10.40
N LEU A 107 -12.94 2.69 -10.43
CA LEU A 107 -12.90 1.58 -9.49
C LEU A 107 -11.82 0.61 -9.94
N TRP A 108 -10.62 0.79 -9.43
CA TRP A 108 -9.44 0.03 -9.89
C TRP A 108 -9.60 -1.48 -9.75
N GLY A 109 -10.37 -1.95 -8.78
CA GLY A 109 -10.71 -3.36 -8.70
C GLY A 109 -11.48 -3.87 -9.92
N ASP A 110 -12.35 -3.06 -10.52
CA ASP A 110 -13.08 -3.41 -11.75
C ASP A 110 -12.19 -3.31 -12.98
N GLU A 111 -11.40 -2.25 -13.10
CA GLU A 111 -10.44 -2.07 -14.20
C GLU A 111 -9.44 -3.23 -14.26
N PHE A 112 -8.82 -3.59 -13.14
CA PHE A 112 -7.88 -4.70 -13.08
C PHE A 112 -8.55 -6.06 -13.36
N ARG A 113 -9.85 -6.22 -13.05
CA ARG A 113 -10.60 -7.44 -13.43
C ARG A 113 -10.83 -7.54 -14.93
N LEU A 114 -11.08 -6.41 -15.60
CA LEU A 114 -11.22 -6.38 -17.05
C LEU A 114 -9.91 -6.72 -17.77
N GLU A 115 -8.78 -6.25 -17.25
CA GLU A 115 -7.45 -6.56 -17.79
C GLU A 115 -7.07 -8.04 -17.65
N ALA A 116 -7.40 -8.66 -16.52
CA ALA A 116 -6.94 -10.01 -16.17
C ALA A 116 -7.68 -11.17 -16.88
N GLY A 117 -8.80 -10.94 -17.51
CA GLY A 117 -9.51 -11.78 -18.48
C GLY A 117 -10.23 -13.02 -17.92
N SER A 118 -9.61 -13.99 -17.28
CA SER A 118 -10.25 -15.25 -16.87
C SER A 118 -10.54 -15.34 -15.36
N ALA A 119 -11.74 -15.86 -15.01
CA ALA A 119 -12.38 -15.64 -13.70
C ALA A 119 -11.60 -16.04 -12.43
N THR A 120 -10.83 -17.11 -12.41
CA THR A 120 -10.21 -17.59 -11.16
C THR A 120 -8.82 -17.01 -10.92
N MET A 121 -7.99 -16.93 -11.96
CA MET A 121 -6.65 -16.31 -11.88
C MET A 121 -6.75 -14.80 -11.78
N ALA A 122 -7.73 -14.20 -12.46
CA ALA A 122 -8.02 -12.78 -12.41
C ALA A 122 -8.21 -12.26 -10.97
N GLN A 123 -8.94 -12.96 -10.13
CA GLN A 123 -9.14 -12.52 -8.74
C GLN A 123 -7.85 -12.51 -7.91
N ALA A 124 -6.97 -13.47 -8.09
CA ALA A 124 -5.68 -13.51 -7.40
C ALA A 124 -4.76 -12.38 -7.87
N GLU A 125 -4.71 -12.13 -9.18
CA GLU A 125 -3.94 -11.05 -9.79
C GLU A 125 -4.43 -9.68 -9.33
N VAL A 126 -5.74 -9.41 -9.40
CA VAL A 126 -6.35 -8.16 -8.93
C VAL A 126 -6.03 -7.89 -7.46
N ARG A 127 -6.17 -8.90 -6.59
CA ARG A 127 -5.81 -8.78 -5.18
C ARG A 127 -4.32 -8.47 -5.00
N GLY A 128 -3.45 -9.10 -5.77
CA GLY A 128 -2.02 -8.86 -5.78
C GLY A 128 -1.69 -7.42 -6.17
N LYS A 129 -2.24 -6.91 -7.27
CA LYS A 129 -2.07 -5.52 -7.72
C LYS A 129 -2.52 -4.52 -6.64
N ILE A 130 -3.72 -4.71 -6.06
CA ILE A 130 -4.23 -3.82 -5.02
C ILE A 130 -3.37 -3.88 -3.75
N LEU A 131 -2.95 -5.05 -3.30
CA LEU A 131 -2.06 -5.19 -2.15
C LEU A 131 -0.73 -4.46 -2.39
N SER A 132 -0.13 -4.62 -3.56
CA SER A 132 1.11 -3.93 -3.92
C SER A 132 0.95 -2.41 -3.90
N LEU A 133 -0.17 -1.88 -4.42
CA LEU A 133 -0.50 -0.46 -4.31
C LEU A 133 -0.63 0.00 -2.86
N VAL A 134 -1.31 -0.76 -2.00
CA VAL A 134 -1.50 -0.41 -0.58
C VAL A 134 -0.16 -0.41 0.17
N TYR A 135 0.72 -1.39 -0.07
CA TYR A 135 2.08 -1.39 0.50
C TYR A 135 2.92 -0.22 -0.02
N TYR A 136 2.80 0.14 -1.29
CA TYR A 136 3.46 1.33 -1.81
C TYR A 136 2.95 2.60 -1.12
N LEU A 137 1.62 2.79 -0.97
CA LEU A 137 1.06 3.93 -0.25
C LEU A 137 1.51 3.97 1.22
N GLN A 138 1.63 2.81 1.88
CA GLN A 138 2.18 2.72 3.23
C GLN A 138 3.64 3.16 3.28
N SER A 139 4.44 2.83 2.27
CA SER A 139 5.87 3.14 2.21
C SER A 139 6.16 4.64 2.03
N ILE A 140 5.23 5.40 1.46
CA ILE A 140 5.36 6.85 1.21
C ILE A 140 4.76 7.74 2.30
N GLN A 141 4.33 7.16 3.44
CA GLN A 141 3.73 7.94 4.53
C GLN A 141 4.76 8.90 5.16
N GLU A 142 4.36 10.14 5.37
CA GLU A 142 5.12 11.12 6.18
C GLU A 142 5.03 10.75 7.67
N LYS A 143 6.15 10.95 8.37
CA LYS A 143 6.27 10.71 9.83
C LYS A 143 5.79 11.90 10.61
#